data_db45f0ded909bbbab8c56fbe45ef6670
#
_entry.id   db45f0ded909bbbab8c56fbe45ef6670
#
_cell.length_a   1.000
_cell.length_b   1.000
_cell.length_c   1.000
_cell.angle_alpha   90.00
_cell.angle_beta   90.00
_cell.angle_gamma   90.00
#
_symmetry.space_group_name_H-M   'P 1'
#
loop_
_entity.id
_entity.type
_entity.pdbx_description
1 polymer ?
#
loop_
_entity_poly.entity_id
_entity_poly.type
_entity_poly.pdbx_seq_one_letter_code
_entity_poly.pdbx_strand_id
1 'polypeptide(L)'
;AGGGALFDIGSHILDLLYSLLGPYAAVQATLDTLIRQRPAAAGSPELQAVDVDDIALLHLRTAGGVLGSVEVSRMGTGLTNDLQFEIFGEQGALRFNAVEPGWLEVYDVREAGSPLGGMRGFRKVQAVGRYPGQKAPDASMAPDFVRAHAECQYQFLRAVVEGRPAKPDLADGLHIQAVMEAAERSSAGGGWVQVEEDEHA
;
A
#
# COMPACT_ATOMS: atom_id res chain seq x y z
N ALA A 1 14.75 5.07 18.32
CA ALA A 1 14.73 4.63 17.21
C ALA A 1 13.44 4.85 16.50
N GLY A 2 13.05 4.42 15.49
CA GLY A 2 11.81 4.48 14.71
C GLY A 2 11.50 3.08 14.20
N GLY A 3 10.38 2.89 13.54
CA GLY A 3 10.08 1.67 12.83
C GLY A 3 11.02 1.48 11.63
N GLY A 4 11.16 0.23 11.18
CA GLY A 4 11.90 -0.13 9.99
C GLY A 4 11.13 0.13 8.70
N ALA A 5 11.42 -0.66 7.67
CA ALA A 5 10.73 -0.59 6.39
C ALA A 5 9.22 -0.87 6.56
N LEU A 6 8.86 -1.81 7.44
CA LEU A 6 7.46 -2.15 7.69
C LEU A 6 6.65 -0.94 8.14
N PHE A 7 7.09 -0.22 9.18
CA PHE A 7 6.32 0.91 9.73
C PHE A 7 6.37 2.15 8.84
N ASP A 8 7.50 2.41 8.17
CA ASP A 8 7.66 3.61 7.36
C ASP A 8 6.96 3.50 6.01
N ILE A 9 7.30 2.51 5.20
CA ILE A 9 6.74 2.35 3.85
C ILE A 9 5.67 1.26 3.76
N GLY A 10 5.70 0.26 4.64
CA GLY A 10 4.69 -0.80 4.70
C GLY A 10 3.32 -0.28 5.08
N SER A 11 3.23 0.71 5.98
CA SER A 11 1.97 1.35 6.35
C SER A 11 1.18 1.86 5.14
N HIS A 12 1.86 2.43 4.13
CA HIS A 12 1.21 2.97 2.94
C HIS A 12 0.54 1.91 2.08
N ILE A 13 1.23 0.80 1.80
CA ILE A 13 0.63 -0.27 0.98
C ILE A 13 -0.45 -1.02 1.76
N LEU A 14 -0.27 -1.21 3.07
CA LEU A 14 -1.27 -1.85 3.92
C LEU A 14 -2.56 -1.02 3.98
N ASP A 15 -2.48 0.30 4.17
CA ASP A 15 -3.63 1.20 4.17
C ASP A 15 -4.34 1.22 2.79
N LEU A 16 -3.58 1.28 1.70
CA LEU A 16 -4.15 1.24 0.36
C LEU A 16 -4.92 -0.06 0.11
N LEU A 17 -4.33 -1.21 0.43
CA LEU A 17 -4.99 -2.51 0.26
C LEU A 17 -6.17 -2.69 1.23
N TYR A 18 -6.08 -2.18 2.46
CA TYR A 18 -7.18 -2.13 3.41
C TYR A 18 -8.39 -1.38 2.83
N SER A 19 -8.15 -0.21 2.23
CA SER A 19 -9.21 0.58 1.61
C SER A 19 -9.90 -0.13 0.43
N LEU A 20 -9.20 -1.04 -0.25
CA LEU A 20 -9.71 -1.78 -1.41
C LEU A 20 -10.33 -3.14 -1.04
N LEU A 21 -9.79 -3.84 -0.04
CA LEU A 21 -10.08 -5.24 0.25
C LEU A 21 -10.72 -5.46 1.62
N GLY A 22 -10.83 -4.41 2.42
CA GLY A 22 -11.37 -4.46 3.78
C GLY A 22 -10.35 -4.89 4.84
N PRO A 23 -10.80 -5.06 6.11
CA PRO A 23 -9.94 -5.23 7.25
C PRO A 23 -9.17 -6.55 7.23
N TYR A 24 -7.95 -6.51 7.75
CA TYR A 24 -7.11 -7.68 7.93
C TYR A 24 -7.53 -8.45 9.18
N ALA A 25 -7.56 -9.77 9.08
CA ALA A 25 -7.85 -10.66 10.20
C ALA A 25 -6.60 -11.34 10.77
N ALA A 26 -5.62 -11.63 9.91
CA ALA A 26 -4.40 -12.30 10.34
C ALA A 26 -3.22 -11.98 9.42
N VAL A 27 -2.02 -12.05 9.98
CA VAL A 27 -0.76 -11.86 9.26
C VAL A 27 0.26 -12.93 9.66
N GLN A 28 1.06 -13.36 8.69
CA GLN A 28 2.31 -14.07 8.92
C GLN A 28 3.43 -13.28 8.27
N ALA A 29 4.52 -13.04 8.99
CA ALA A 29 5.58 -12.16 8.51
C ALA A 29 6.97 -12.67 8.82
N THR A 30 7.91 -12.19 8.01
CA THR A 30 9.36 -12.26 8.24
C THR A 30 9.93 -10.87 8.05
N LEU A 31 10.59 -10.35 9.08
CA LEU A 31 11.30 -9.08 9.07
C LEU A 31 12.79 -9.36 9.19
N ASP A 32 13.64 -8.68 8.41
CA ASP A 32 15.08 -8.83 8.53
C ASP A 32 15.82 -7.49 8.41
N THR A 33 16.91 -7.39 9.15
CA THR A 33 17.86 -6.27 9.13
C THR A 33 19.08 -6.69 8.31
N LEU A 34 19.14 -6.30 7.06
CA LEU A 34 20.21 -6.66 6.14
C LEU A 34 21.49 -5.85 6.40
N ILE A 35 21.34 -4.55 6.70
CA ILE A 35 22.45 -3.65 7.04
C ILE A 35 22.50 -3.48 8.56
N ARG A 36 23.28 -4.31 9.21
CA ARG A 36 23.36 -4.39 10.68
C ARG A 36 24.14 -3.26 11.36
N GLN A 37 24.88 -2.48 10.61
CA GLN A 37 25.62 -1.33 11.13
C GLN A 37 25.57 -0.17 10.14
N ARG A 38 25.39 1.03 10.65
CA ARG A 38 25.41 2.27 9.85
C ARG A 38 26.21 3.35 10.57
N PRO A 39 26.79 4.34 9.85
CA PRO A 39 27.42 5.50 10.47
C PRO A 39 26.48 6.19 11.46
N ALA A 40 26.96 6.53 12.64
CA ALA A 40 26.22 7.23 13.68
C ALA A 40 25.66 8.58 13.22
N ALA A 41 26.38 9.23 12.29
CA ALA A 41 25.96 10.46 11.60
C ALA A 41 26.59 10.50 10.21
N ALA A 42 26.05 11.31 9.32
CA ALA A 42 26.59 11.49 7.98
C ALA A 42 28.08 11.85 8.02
N GLY A 43 28.92 11.03 7.40
CA GLY A 43 30.38 11.18 7.36
C GLY A 43 31.12 10.76 8.64
N SER A 44 30.43 10.25 9.66
CA SER A 44 31.09 9.70 10.86
C SER A 44 31.76 8.36 10.57
N PRO A 45 32.99 8.12 11.06
CA PRO A 45 33.61 6.80 11.03
C PRO A 45 33.04 5.87 12.10
N GLU A 46 32.33 6.39 13.07
CA GLU A 46 31.70 5.60 14.14
C GLU A 46 30.47 4.87 13.59
N LEU A 47 30.42 3.55 13.80
CA LEU A 47 29.30 2.70 13.40
C LEU A 47 28.39 2.41 14.60
N GLN A 48 27.08 2.47 14.37
CA GLN A 48 26.07 2.06 15.32
C GLN A 48 25.31 0.85 14.79
N ALA A 49 24.85 -0.02 15.71
CA ALA A 49 23.98 -1.14 15.39
C ALA A 49 22.62 -0.63 14.87
N VAL A 50 22.09 -1.33 13.88
CA VAL A 50 20.73 -1.14 13.35
C VAL A 50 19.86 -2.27 13.91
N ASP A 51 18.77 -1.91 14.55
CA ASP A 51 17.82 -2.81 15.23
C ASP A 51 16.42 -2.80 14.59
N VAL A 52 16.29 -2.17 13.42
CA VAL A 52 15.04 -2.10 12.66
C VAL A 52 15.18 -2.84 11.33
N ASP A 53 14.06 -3.30 10.79
CA ASP A 53 14.03 -4.04 9.54
C ASP A 53 14.38 -3.17 8.32
N ASP A 54 15.10 -3.76 7.36
CA ASP A 54 15.31 -3.22 6.01
C ASP A 54 14.32 -3.85 5.01
N ILE A 55 13.78 -5.03 5.35
CA ILE A 55 12.83 -5.77 4.52
C ILE A 55 11.77 -6.43 5.41
N ALA A 56 10.53 -6.43 4.95
CA ALA A 56 9.41 -7.16 5.53
C ALA A 56 8.67 -7.93 4.45
N LEU A 57 8.49 -9.23 4.65
CA LEU A 57 7.70 -10.12 3.81
C LEU A 57 6.48 -10.55 4.61
N LEU A 58 5.28 -10.27 4.09
CA LEU A 58 4.03 -10.55 4.78
C LEU A 58 3.13 -11.45 3.94
N HIS A 59 2.48 -12.40 4.58
CA HIS A 59 1.27 -13.04 4.10
C HIS A 59 0.10 -12.49 4.91
N LEU A 60 -0.97 -12.10 4.24
CA LEU A 60 -2.10 -11.40 4.83
C LEU A 60 -3.40 -12.14 4.53
N ARG A 61 -4.30 -12.15 5.51
CA ARG A 61 -5.67 -12.62 5.32
C ARG A 61 -6.63 -11.55 5.78
N THR A 62 -7.55 -11.14 4.91
CA THR A 62 -8.61 -10.20 5.29
C THR A 62 -9.75 -10.91 6.02
N ALA A 63 -10.59 -10.16 6.74
CA ALA A 63 -11.82 -10.68 7.34
C ALA A 63 -12.79 -11.25 6.28
N GLY A 64 -12.77 -10.72 5.06
CA GLY A 64 -13.51 -11.24 3.92
C GLY A 64 -12.93 -12.50 3.29
N GLY A 65 -11.79 -13.03 3.82
CA GLY A 65 -11.16 -14.26 3.37
C GLY A 65 -10.18 -14.10 2.20
N VAL A 66 -9.90 -12.90 1.74
CA VAL A 66 -8.88 -12.65 0.71
C VAL A 66 -7.51 -13.00 1.28
N LEU A 67 -6.73 -13.76 0.52
CA LEU A 67 -5.34 -14.09 0.84
C LEU A 67 -4.41 -13.32 -0.09
N GLY A 68 -3.37 -12.72 0.46
CA GLY A 68 -2.38 -11.97 -0.31
C GLY A 68 -0.99 -12.01 0.31
N SER A 69 -0.04 -11.46 -0.42
CA SER A 69 1.32 -11.24 0.05
C SER A 69 1.73 -9.79 -0.21
N VAL A 70 2.55 -9.26 0.70
CA VAL A 70 3.15 -7.93 0.57
C VAL A 70 4.64 -8.04 0.83
N GLU A 71 5.42 -7.42 -0.03
CA GLU A 71 6.85 -7.20 0.17
C GLU A 71 7.08 -5.71 0.39
N VAL A 72 7.83 -5.39 1.43
CA VAL A 72 8.27 -4.02 1.74
C VAL A 72 9.77 -4.03 1.87
N SER A 73 10.47 -3.22 1.10
CA SER A 73 11.93 -3.22 1.11
C SER A 73 12.49 -1.82 0.88
N ARG A 74 13.48 -1.45 1.70
CA ARG A 74 14.34 -0.28 1.48
C ARG A 74 15.61 -0.61 0.71
N MET A 75 15.76 -1.88 0.31
CA MET A 75 16.98 -2.42 -0.31
C MET A 75 16.83 -2.70 -1.81
N GLY A 76 15.71 -2.29 -2.42
CA GLY A 76 15.45 -2.46 -3.84
C GLY A 76 16.35 -1.59 -4.71
N THR A 77 17.60 -2.00 -4.90
CA THR A 77 18.59 -1.24 -5.69
C THR A 77 18.09 -1.01 -7.11
N GLY A 78 18.03 0.26 -7.51
CA GLY A 78 17.52 0.68 -8.83
C GLY A 78 16.04 1.01 -8.85
N LEU A 79 15.30 0.71 -7.78
CA LEU A 79 13.92 1.16 -7.61
C LEU A 79 13.88 2.53 -6.92
N THR A 80 12.86 3.31 -7.23
CA THR A 80 12.53 4.55 -6.55
C THR A 80 11.30 4.33 -5.66
N ASN A 81 10.38 5.26 -5.54
CA ASN A 81 9.10 5.08 -4.85
C ASN A 81 8.18 4.16 -5.69
N ASP A 82 8.50 2.87 -5.69
CA ASP A 82 7.84 1.87 -6.53
C ASP A 82 6.79 1.10 -5.71
N LEU A 83 5.63 1.74 -5.54
CA LEU A 83 4.46 1.09 -4.95
C LEU A 83 3.63 0.49 -6.08
N GLN A 84 3.43 -0.82 -6.06
CA GLN A 84 2.60 -1.52 -7.03
C GLN A 84 1.78 -2.62 -6.35
N PHE A 85 0.64 -2.94 -6.95
CA PHE A 85 -0.15 -4.09 -6.53
C PHE A 85 -0.86 -4.76 -7.70
N GLU A 86 -1.18 -6.04 -7.50
CA GLU A 86 -2.03 -6.82 -8.38
C GLU A 86 -3.17 -7.43 -7.55
N ILE A 87 -4.40 -7.34 -8.05
CA ILE A 87 -5.58 -7.95 -7.43
C ILE A 87 -6.22 -8.87 -8.45
N PHE A 88 -6.40 -10.13 -8.09
CA PHE A 88 -7.04 -11.15 -8.93
C PHE A 88 -8.36 -11.57 -8.30
N GLY A 89 -9.44 -11.48 -9.09
CA GLY A 89 -10.78 -11.90 -8.70
C GLY A 89 -11.43 -12.78 -9.76
N GLU A 90 -12.58 -13.34 -9.43
CA GLU A 90 -13.33 -14.24 -10.34
C GLU A 90 -13.80 -13.54 -11.63
N GLN A 91 -14.06 -12.24 -11.57
CA GLN A 91 -14.60 -11.48 -12.69
C GLN A 91 -13.52 -10.72 -13.48
N GLY A 92 -12.29 -10.67 -12.99
CA GLY A 92 -11.20 -9.94 -13.62
C GLY A 92 -10.02 -9.70 -12.70
N ALA A 93 -9.11 -8.86 -13.16
CA ALA A 93 -7.92 -8.49 -12.41
C ALA A 93 -7.59 -7.01 -12.59
N LEU A 94 -6.90 -6.47 -11.61
CA LEU A 94 -6.38 -5.10 -11.61
C LEU A 94 -4.88 -5.11 -11.34
N ARG A 95 -4.15 -4.21 -12.01
CA ARG A 95 -2.75 -3.90 -11.73
C ARG A 95 -2.58 -2.40 -11.64
N PHE A 96 -1.83 -1.96 -10.67
CA PHE A 96 -1.49 -0.56 -10.49
C PHE A 96 0.00 -0.42 -10.20
N ASN A 97 0.58 0.66 -10.73
CA ASN A 97 1.96 1.04 -10.45
C ASN A 97 2.03 2.56 -10.23
N ALA A 98 2.48 2.98 -9.05
CA ALA A 98 2.60 4.39 -8.67
C ALA A 98 3.67 5.17 -9.47
N VAL A 99 4.54 4.48 -10.20
CA VAL A 99 5.49 5.12 -11.15
C VAL A 99 4.75 5.62 -12.40
N GLU A 100 3.63 4.99 -12.76
CA GLU A 100 2.73 5.40 -13.84
C GLU A 100 1.30 5.68 -13.32
N PRO A 101 1.10 6.58 -12.36
CA PRO A 101 -0.14 6.67 -11.56
C PRO A 101 -1.38 7.08 -12.37
N GLY A 102 -1.21 7.53 -13.61
CA GLY A 102 -2.31 7.85 -14.52
C GLY A 102 -3.00 6.66 -15.16
N TRP A 103 -2.48 5.46 -14.94
CA TRP A 103 -2.94 4.27 -15.62
C TRP A 103 -3.29 3.16 -14.63
N LEU A 104 -4.40 2.49 -14.93
CA LEU A 104 -4.79 1.23 -14.30
C LEU A 104 -4.82 0.15 -15.38
N GLU A 105 -4.24 -1.00 -15.11
CA GLU A 105 -4.39 -2.16 -16.00
C GLU A 105 -5.56 -3.01 -15.52
N VAL A 106 -6.48 -3.28 -16.43
CA VAL A 106 -7.73 -4.01 -16.15
C VAL A 106 -7.82 -5.23 -17.07
N TYR A 107 -8.11 -6.39 -16.47
CA TYR A 107 -8.52 -7.59 -17.20
C TYR A 107 -9.98 -7.91 -16.86
N ASP A 108 -10.83 -8.11 -17.88
CA ASP A 108 -12.23 -8.52 -17.71
C ASP A 108 -12.43 -9.90 -18.33
N VAL A 109 -12.88 -10.88 -17.54
CA VAL A 109 -13.11 -12.26 -18.02
C VAL A 109 -14.25 -12.35 -19.04
N ARG A 110 -15.16 -11.36 -19.05
CA ARG A 110 -16.31 -11.32 -19.96
C ARG A 110 -15.95 -10.94 -21.40
N GLU A 111 -14.75 -10.44 -21.60
CA GLU A 111 -14.27 -10.06 -22.94
C GLU A 111 -14.18 -11.27 -23.86
N ALA A 112 -14.65 -11.09 -25.10
CA ALA A 112 -14.67 -12.15 -26.09
C ALA A 112 -13.26 -12.70 -26.40
N GLY A 113 -13.10 -14.01 -26.38
CA GLY A 113 -11.85 -14.69 -26.72
C GLY A 113 -11.69 -15.01 -28.22
N SER A 114 -12.60 -14.55 -29.09
CA SER A 114 -12.60 -14.82 -30.52
C SER A 114 -12.65 -13.50 -31.33
N PRO A 115 -12.03 -13.41 -32.49
CA PRO A 115 -11.06 -14.34 -33.07
C PRO A 115 -9.78 -14.42 -32.24
N LEU A 116 -8.90 -15.35 -32.50
CA LEU A 116 -7.67 -15.75 -31.82
C LEU A 116 -7.15 -14.77 -30.75
N GLY A 117 -7.39 -15.09 -29.48
CA GLY A 117 -7.12 -14.20 -28.34
C GLY A 117 -8.17 -13.11 -28.12
N GLY A 118 -8.90 -12.69 -29.15
CA GLY A 118 -9.93 -11.66 -29.08
C GLY A 118 -9.46 -10.37 -28.44
N MET A 119 -10.31 -9.80 -27.56
CA MET A 119 -9.99 -8.61 -26.76
C MET A 119 -9.43 -8.96 -25.38
N ARG A 120 -9.12 -10.24 -25.11
CA ARG A 120 -8.57 -10.68 -23.82
C ARG A 120 -7.15 -10.17 -23.66
N GLY A 121 -6.87 -9.72 -22.43
CA GLY A 121 -5.58 -9.19 -22.03
C GLY A 121 -5.73 -8.04 -21.06
N PHE A 122 -4.67 -7.70 -20.36
CA PHE A 122 -4.66 -6.48 -19.59
C PHE A 122 -4.70 -5.26 -20.51
N ARG A 123 -5.61 -4.36 -20.25
CA ARG A 123 -5.77 -3.10 -20.97
C ARG A 123 -5.45 -1.94 -20.06
N LYS A 124 -4.59 -1.03 -20.51
CA LYS A 124 -4.35 0.24 -19.82
C LYS A 124 -5.57 1.14 -19.97
N VAL A 125 -6.14 1.52 -18.83
CA VAL A 125 -7.27 2.45 -18.71
C VAL A 125 -6.76 3.72 -18.04
N GLN A 126 -7.08 4.87 -18.62
CA GLN A 126 -6.70 6.15 -18.01
C GLN A 126 -7.52 6.40 -16.75
N ALA A 127 -6.85 6.48 -15.60
CA ALA A 127 -7.45 6.64 -14.28
C ALA A 127 -7.43 8.08 -13.75
N VAL A 128 -7.27 9.07 -14.64
CA VAL A 128 -7.16 10.48 -14.27
C VAL A 128 -8.52 11.16 -14.33
N GLY A 129 -8.98 11.65 -13.17
CA GLY A 129 -10.19 12.46 -13.06
C GLY A 129 -9.90 13.96 -12.98
N ARG A 130 -10.94 14.77 -13.18
CA ARG A 130 -10.94 16.22 -12.90
C ARG A 130 -11.67 16.49 -11.59
N TYR A 131 -11.27 17.53 -10.90
CA TYR A 131 -12.06 18.02 -9.78
C TYR A 131 -13.40 18.61 -10.29
N PRO A 132 -14.51 18.38 -9.60
CA PRO A 132 -15.80 18.95 -9.98
C PRO A 132 -15.71 20.48 -10.16
N GLY A 133 -16.21 20.99 -11.29
CA GLY A 133 -16.21 22.42 -11.61
C GLY A 133 -14.84 23.00 -12.04
N GLN A 134 -13.80 22.19 -12.07
CA GLN A 134 -12.46 22.63 -12.46
C GLN A 134 -12.11 22.26 -13.90
N LYS A 135 -11.40 23.15 -14.59
CA LYS A 135 -10.82 22.88 -15.93
C LYS A 135 -9.42 22.33 -15.83
N ALA A 136 -8.73 22.57 -14.73
CA ALA A 136 -7.38 22.10 -14.41
C ALA A 136 -7.38 21.34 -13.07
N PRO A 137 -6.52 20.30 -12.88
CA PRO A 137 -5.63 19.80 -13.93
C PRO A 137 -6.43 19.18 -15.06
N ASP A 138 -5.89 19.28 -16.27
CA ASP A 138 -6.47 18.63 -17.46
C ASP A 138 -6.30 17.11 -17.36
N ALA A 139 -7.21 16.36 -17.97
CA ALA A 139 -7.11 14.91 -18.04
C ALA A 139 -5.89 14.42 -18.84
N SER A 140 -5.29 15.29 -19.67
CA SER A 140 -4.03 15.02 -20.36
C SER A 140 -2.78 15.17 -19.49
N MET A 141 -2.89 15.82 -18.31
CA MET A 141 -1.79 15.95 -17.37
C MET A 141 -1.67 14.67 -16.54
N ALA A 142 -0.52 14.04 -16.61
CA ALA A 142 -0.24 12.88 -15.77
C ALA A 142 -0.35 13.28 -14.28
N PRO A 143 -1.01 12.47 -13.44
CA PRO A 143 -0.95 12.67 -12.01
C PRO A 143 0.49 12.47 -11.54
N ASP A 144 0.86 13.27 -10.57
CA ASP A 144 2.14 13.18 -9.91
C ASP A 144 1.94 13.12 -8.38
N PHE A 145 3.04 13.06 -7.66
CA PHE A 145 3.04 13.03 -6.21
C PHE A 145 2.35 14.26 -5.59
N VAL A 146 2.54 15.44 -6.18
CA VAL A 146 1.92 16.69 -5.73
C VAL A 146 0.40 16.62 -5.88
N ARG A 147 -0.08 16.05 -6.98
CA ARG A 147 -1.52 15.87 -7.21
C ARG A 147 -2.14 14.90 -6.21
N ALA A 148 -1.46 13.81 -5.85
CA ALA A 148 -1.94 12.88 -4.85
C ALA A 148 -2.12 13.57 -3.48
N HIS A 149 -1.16 14.40 -3.07
CA HIS A 149 -1.29 15.21 -1.86
C HIS A 149 -2.40 16.25 -1.95
N ALA A 150 -2.57 16.91 -3.09
CA ALA A 150 -3.65 17.86 -3.30
C ALA A 150 -5.03 17.18 -3.20
N GLU A 151 -5.16 15.95 -3.69
CA GLU A 151 -6.38 15.16 -3.57
C GLU A 151 -6.69 14.83 -2.11
N CYS A 152 -5.70 14.41 -1.32
CA CYS A 152 -5.86 14.19 0.12
C CYS A 152 -6.42 15.42 0.83
N GLN A 153 -5.83 16.59 0.58
CA GLN A 153 -6.27 17.86 1.17
C GLN A 153 -7.68 18.23 0.70
N TYR A 154 -7.96 18.06 -0.58
CA TYR A 154 -9.29 18.32 -1.14
C TYR A 154 -10.36 17.45 -0.50
N GLN A 155 -10.14 16.17 -0.35
CA GLN A 155 -11.11 15.25 0.27
C GLN A 155 -11.32 15.56 1.75
N PHE A 156 -10.27 15.94 2.48
CA PHE A 156 -10.37 16.37 3.86
C PHE A 156 -11.22 17.65 4.00
N LEU A 157 -10.88 18.69 3.24
CA LEU A 157 -11.64 19.95 3.27
C LEU A 157 -13.09 19.75 2.84
N ARG A 158 -13.32 18.92 1.85
CA ARG A 158 -14.66 18.55 1.39
C ARG A 158 -15.46 17.85 2.49
N ALA A 159 -14.84 16.91 3.23
CA ALA A 159 -15.47 16.25 4.35
C ALA A 159 -15.88 17.23 5.45
N VAL A 160 -15.02 18.22 5.76
CA VAL A 160 -15.33 19.30 6.72
C VAL A 160 -16.53 20.12 6.26
N VAL A 161 -16.56 20.55 5.00
CA VAL A 161 -17.66 21.36 4.44
C VAL A 161 -18.97 20.59 4.40
N GLU A 162 -18.94 19.31 4.07
CA GLU A 162 -20.10 18.43 3.98
C GLU A 162 -20.56 17.89 5.34
N GLY A 163 -19.81 18.12 6.43
CA GLY A 163 -20.12 17.62 7.77
C GLY A 163 -20.08 16.10 7.88
N ARG A 164 -19.28 15.41 7.07
CA ARG A 164 -19.10 13.96 7.07
C ARG A 164 -17.74 13.56 7.60
N PRO A 165 -17.57 12.33 8.10
CA PRO A 165 -16.26 11.82 8.47
C PRO A 165 -15.30 11.87 7.28
N ALA A 166 -14.05 12.27 7.53
CA ALA A 166 -12.96 12.13 6.57
C ALA A 166 -12.44 10.68 6.59
N LYS A 167 -11.93 10.20 5.47
CA LYS A 167 -11.25 8.91 5.33
C LYS A 167 -9.93 9.10 4.56
N PRO A 168 -8.84 8.39 4.97
CA PRO A 168 -8.75 7.56 6.18
C PRO A 168 -8.89 8.38 7.46
N ASP A 169 -9.35 7.75 8.55
CA ASP A 169 -9.46 8.36 9.87
C ASP A 169 -8.50 7.66 10.89
N LEU A 170 -8.61 8.05 12.17
CA LEU A 170 -7.75 7.47 13.21
C LEU A 170 -8.03 5.98 13.47
N ALA A 171 -9.27 5.51 13.25
CA ALA A 171 -9.59 4.09 13.39
C ALA A 171 -8.94 3.26 12.26
N ASP A 172 -8.91 3.80 11.04
CA ASP A 172 -8.17 3.17 9.94
C ASP A 172 -6.68 3.08 10.28
N GLY A 173 -6.09 4.16 10.81
CA GLY A 173 -4.70 4.19 11.27
C GLY A 173 -4.42 3.21 12.40
N LEU A 174 -5.33 3.08 13.38
CA LEU A 174 -5.21 2.11 14.47
C LEU A 174 -5.20 0.68 13.94
N HIS A 175 -6.10 0.35 13.00
CA HIS A 175 -6.12 -0.95 12.35
C HIS A 175 -4.79 -1.29 11.67
N ILE A 176 -4.25 -0.36 10.89
CA ILE A 176 -2.95 -0.56 10.23
C ILE A 176 -1.81 -0.73 11.24
N GLN A 177 -1.83 0.02 12.33
CA GLN A 177 -0.88 -0.14 13.42
C GLN A 177 -0.95 -1.55 14.02
N ALA A 178 -2.17 -2.04 14.32
CA ALA A 178 -2.38 -3.39 14.85
C ALA A 178 -1.88 -4.50 13.89
N VAL A 179 -2.03 -4.30 12.58
CA VAL A 179 -1.48 -5.22 11.56
C VAL A 179 0.04 -5.25 11.61
N MET A 180 0.69 -4.11 11.70
CA MET A 180 2.16 -4.03 11.74
C MET A 180 2.73 -4.64 13.04
N GLU A 181 2.09 -4.40 14.18
CA GLU A 181 2.45 -5.03 15.46
C GLU A 181 2.23 -6.55 15.44
N ALA A 182 1.15 -7.02 14.82
CA ALA A 182 0.92 -8.44 14.62
C ALA A 182 2.00 -9.06 13.70
N ALA A 183 2.48 -8.32 12.70
CA ALA A 183 3.58 -8.75 11.84
C ALA A 183 4.90 -8.86 12.61
N GLU A 184 5.22 -7.93 13.51
CA GLU A 184 6.38 -8.05 14.40
C GLU A 184 6.28 -9.29 15.32
N ARG A 185 5.11 -9.51 15.94
CA ARG A 185 4.86 -10.71 16.76
C ARG A 185 5.03 -12.00 15.94
N SER A 186 4.51 -12.00 14.70
CA SER A 186 4.65 -13.14 13.79
C SER A 186 6.10 -13.41 13.42
N SER A 187 6.86 -12.37 13.11
CA SER A 187 8.29 -12.51 12.77
C SER A 187 9.11 -13.04 13.94
N ALA A 188 8.80 -12.62 15.18
CA ALA A 188 9.50 -13.06 16.36
C ALA A 188 9.12 -14.49 16.81
N GLY A 189 7.82 -14.84 16.74
CA GLY A 189 7.28 -16.10 17.26
C GLY A 189 7.00 -17.17 16.21
N GLY A 190 6.98 -16.79 14.93
CA GLY A 190 6.60 -17.65 13.80
C GLY A 190 5.08 -17.83 13.65
N GLY A 191 4.67 -18.17 12.43
CA GLY A 191 3.27 -18.53 12.12
C GLY A 191 2.31 -17.34 11.98
N TRP A 192 1.03 -17.69 11.83
CA TRP A 192 -0.04 -16.71 11.70
C TRP A 192 -0.41 -16.10 13.05
N VAL A 193 -0.51 -14.77 13.09
CA VAL A 193 -0.95 -14.00 14.24
C VAL A 193 -2.24 -13.28 13.87
N GLN A 194 -3.24 -13.30 14.76
CA GLN A 194 -4.47 -12.54 14.59
C GLN A 194 -4.20 -11.05 14.78
N VAL A 195 -4.87 -10.25 13.96
CA VAL A 195 -4.89 -8.79 14.11
C VAL A 195 -5.92 -8.45 15.17
N GLU A 196 -5.46 -7.97 16.29
CA GLU A 196 -6.30 -7.57 17.43
C GLU A 196 -6.13 -6.08 17.61
N GLU A 197 -7.23 -5.34 17.61
CA GLU A 197 -7.25 -3.94 17.98
C GLU A 197 -7.41 -3.87 19.50
N ASP A 198 -6.46 -3.27 20.21
CA ASP A 198 -6.63 -3.03 21.63
C ASP A 198 -7.81 -2.07 21.86
N GLU A 199 -8.89 -2.56 22.45
CA GLU A 199 -10.08 -1.75 22.79
C GLU A 199 -9.78 -0.61 23.79
N HIS A 200 -8.53 -0.46 24.23
CA HIS A 200 -8.10 0.45 25.30
C HIS A 200 -6.95 1.39 24.89
N ALA A 201 -6.66 1.52 23.58
CA ALA A 201 -5.63 2.46 23.11
C ALA A 201 -6.19 3.87 22.84
#